data_4f8bcaf4161520af66d0ea175b38d0a4
#
_entry.id   4f8bcaf4161520af66d0ea175b38d0a4
#
_cell.length_a   1.000
_cell.length_b   1.000
_cell.length_c   1.000
_cell.angle_alpha   90.00
_cell.angle_beta   90.00
_cell.angle_gamma   90.00
#
_symmetry.space_group_name_H-M   'P 1'
#
loop_
_entity.id
_entity.type
_entity.pdbx_description
1 polymer ?
#
loop_
_entity_poly.entity_id
_entity_poly.type
_entity_poly.pdbx_seq_one_letter_code
_entity_poly.pdbx_strand_id
1 'polypeptide(L)'
;MSLSVIGYFSMIYGLTKYMRHTKAYQLKTPMLFYNTAQILLNIYMVYGLSAVISYPNIYGINIPYTSDLRYFVYIHYLSKYFDYFDTAFIILRGKEKQQLSYLHVYHHSTIGVIWGFLLYRGHGNGTAAFGCFINSVIHLIMYSHYLCTSLGYRNPFKKYITRTQLAQFAVCLIHSLVVICVEDIVPRRYALIELVYQTSMLVLFSNFYRRSYSSSDADANTKRI
;
A
#
# COMPACT_ATOMS: atom_id res chain seq x y z
N MET A 1 -4.83 16.14 8.51
CA MET A 1 -4.02 14.95 8.85
C MET A 1 -4.57 14.21 10.06
N SER A 2 -4.74 14.84 11.23
CA SER A 2 -5.35 14.20 12.41
C SER A 2 -6.78 13.68 12.16
N LEU A 3 -7.58 14.40 11.37
CA LEU A 3 -8.96 14.02 11.03
C LEU A 3 -9.05 12.70 10.25
N SER A 4 -8.10 12.40 9.36
CA SER A 4 -8.12 11.15 8.61
C SER A 4 -7.84 9.93 9.48
N VAL A 5 -6.92 10.07 10.43
CA VAL A 5 -6.63 9.01 11.42
C VAL A 5 -7.83 8.77 12.33
N ILE A 6 -8.42 9.86 12.86
CA ILE A 6 -9.63 9.79 13.68
C ILE A 6 -10.76 9.13 12.88
N GLY A 7 -10.98 9.56 11.62
CA GLY A 7 -12.01 8.99 10.74
C GLY A 7 -11.80 7.49 10.50
N TYR A 8 -10.56 7.06 10.25
CA TYR A 8 -10.24 5.65 10.05
C TYR A 8 -10.54 4.80 11.30
N PHE A 9 -10.09 5.23 12.49
CA PHE A 9 -10.39 4.49 13.73
C PHE A 9 -11.86 4.56 14.11
N SER A 10 -12.55 5.68 13.85
CA SER A 10 -13.99 5.79 14.04
C SER A 10 -14.76 4.84 13.13
N MET A 11 -14.34 4.69 11.87
CA MET A 11 -14.91 3.70 10.94
C MET A 11 -14.72 2.27 11.47
N ILE A 12 -13.50 1.90 11.89
CA ILE A 12 -13.24 0.57 12.46
C ILE A 12 -14.13 0.32 13.68
N TYR A 13 -14.16 1.26 14.63
CA TYR A 13 -14.96 1.14 15.84
C TYR A 13 -16.46 1.02 15.52
N GLY A 14 -16.98 1.91 14.68
CA GLY A 14 -18.41 1.94 14.30
C GLY A 14 -18.83 0.66 13.59
N LEU A 15 -18.05 0.22 12.57
CA LEU A 15 -18.34 -1.01 11.84
C LEU A 15 -18.22 -2.25 12.73
N THR A 16 -17.18 -2.33 13.57
CA THR A 16 -17.02 -3.47 14.49
C THR A 16 -18.16 -3.52 15.50
N LYS A 17 -18.58 -2.37 16.06
CA LYS A 17 -19.74 -2.29 16.97
C LYS A 17 -21.03 -2.72 16.29
N TYR A 18 -21.26 -2.25 15.06
CA TYR A 18 -22.42 -2.62 14.25
C TYR A 18 -22.47 -4.14 13.98
N MET A 19 -21.34 -4.72 13.60
CA MET A 19 -21.23 -6.14 13.24
C MET A 19 -21.36 -7.10 14.42
N ARG A 20 -21.25 -6.65 15.67
CA ARG A 20 -21.49 -7.49 16.85
C ARG A 20 -22.90 -8.12 16.89
N HIS A 21 -23.87 -7.43 16.30
CA HIS A 21 -25.28 -7.83 16.30
C HIS A 21 -25.80 -8.15 14.90
N THR A 22 -24.91 -8.22 13.91
CA THR A 22 -25.26 -8.37 12.50
C THR A 22 -24.55 -9.59 11.89
N LYS A 23 -25.25 -10.35 11.06
CA LYS A 23 -24.62 -11.45 10.30
C LYS A 23 -23.67 -10.91 9.24
N ALA A 24 -22.59 -11.63 8.99
CA ALA A 24 -21.63 -11.31 7.95
C ALA A 24 -22.27 -11.13 6.57
N TYR A 25 -21.93 -10.05 5.90
CA TYR A 25 -22.48 -9.73 4.58
C TYR A 25 -21.80 -10.52 3.46
N GLN A 26 -22.60 -10.87 2.44
CA GLN A 26 -22.12 -11.42 1.17
C GLN A 26 -21.77 -10.26 0.22
N LEU A 27 -20.52 -9.82 0.20
CA LEU A 27 -20.08 -8.62 -0.53
C LEU A 27 -19.36 -8.95 -1.85
N LYS A 28 -19.70 -10.06 -2.51
CA LYS A 28 -19.01 -10.48 -3.75
C LYS A 28 -19.10 -9.39 -4.82
N THR A 29 -20.29 -8.90 -5.14
CA THR A 29 -20.49 -7.88 -6.18
C THR A 29 -19.85 -6.53 -5.84
N PRO A 30 -20.03 -5.92 -4.65
CA PRO A 30 -19.32 -4.72 -4.27
C PRO A 30 -17.78 -4.86 -4.36
N MET A 31 -17.22 -5.99 -3.93
CA MET A 31 -15.79 -6.26 -4.01
C MET A 31 -15.30 -6.40 -5.46
N LEU A 32 -16.10 -6.97 -6.38
CA LEU A 32 -15.73 -7.01 -7.80
C LEU A 32 -15.60 -5.60 -8.38
N PHE A 33 -16.59 -4.73 -8.14
CA PHE A 33 -16.53 -3.33 -8.58
C PHE A 33 -15.36 -2.58 -7.96
N TYR A 34 -15.16 -2.72 -6.66
CA TYR A 34 -14.06 -2.07 -5.95
C TYR A 34 -12.68 -2.53 -6.48
N ASN A 35 -12.44 -3.84 -6.60
CA ASN A 35 -11.18 -4.35 -7.10
C ASN A 35 -10.92 -3.91 -8.55
N THR A 36 -11.97 -3.88 -9.40
CA THR A 36 -11.86 -3.37 -10.77
C THR A 36 -11.53 -1.87 -10.77
N ALA A 37 -12.20 -1.06 -9.95
CA ALA A 37 -11.90 0.37 -9.82
C ALA A 37 -10.45 0.61 -9.36
N GLN A 38 -9.97 -0.17 -8.39
CA GLN A 38 -8.58 -0.12 -7.92
C GLN A 38 -7.57 -0.51 -9.02
N ILE A 39 -7.87 -1.53 -9.82
CA ILE A 39 -7.03 -1.91 -10.98
C ILE A 39 -6.94 -0.74 -11.96
N LEU A 40 -8.07 -0.18 -12.38
CA LEU A 40 -8.11 0.93 -13.32
C LEU A 40 -7.39 2.18 -12.78
N LEU A 41 -7.58 2.52 -11.52
CA LEU A 41 -6.90 3.62 -10.86
C LEU A 41 -5.37 3.42 -10.84
N ASN A 42 -4.92 2.21 -10.51
CA ASN A 42 -3.49 1.91 -10.48
C ASN A 42 -2.87 1.85 -11.89
N ILE A 43 -3.59 1.36 -12.92
CA ILE A 43 -3.18 1.47 -14.33
C ILE A 43 -3.01 2.95 -14.72
N TYR A 44 -3.99 3.80 -14.38
CA TYR A 44 -3.93 5.24 -14.65
C TYR A 44 -2.70 5.90 -14.00
N MET A 45 -2.42 5.58 -12.73
CA MET A 45 -1.26 6.11 -12.02
C MET A 45 0.06 5.59 -12.61
N VAL A 46 0.17 4.30 -12.92
CA VAL A 46 1.37 3.70 -13.52
C VAL A 46 1.64 4.34 -14.89
N TYR A 47 0.62 4.45 -15.75
CA TYR A 47 0.75 5.07 -17.05
C TYR A 47 1.16 6.53 -16.95
N GLY A 48 0.45 7.32 -16.15
CA GLY A 48 0.71 8.75 -15.98
C GLY A 48 2.09 9.04 -15.37
N LEU A 49 2.47 8.32 -14.30
CA LEU A 49 3.80 8.48 -13.70
C LEU A 49 4.90 8.06 -14.66
N SER A 50 4.75 6.98 -15.42
CA SER A 50 5.74 6.57 -16.42
C SER A 50 5.93 7.60 -17.54
N ALA A 51 4.87 8.34 -17.89
CA ALA A 51 4.93 9.38 -18.92
C ALA A 51 5.63 10.66 -18.43
N VAL A 52 5.54 10.99 -17.14
CA VAL A 52 6.08 12.24 -16.58
C VAL A 52 7.42 12.06 -15.86
N ILE A 53 7.79 10.84 -15.48
CA ILE A 53 9.12 10.53 -14.95
C ILE A 53 10.09 10.42 -16.14
N SER A 54 11.09 11.30 -16.16
CA SER A 54 12.06 11.34 -17.27
C SER A 54 13.01 10.13 -17.25
N TYR A 55 13.09 9.42 -18.37
CA TYR A 55 14.14 8.42 -18.58
C TYR A 55 15.47 9.13 -18.88
N PRO A 56 16.63 8.68 -18.36
CA PRO A 56 16.84 7.48 -17.54
C PRO A 56 16.63 7.66 -16.04
N ASN A 57 16.20 8.81 -15.57
CA ASN A 57 16.07 9.13 -14.14
C ASN A 57 14.70 8.72 -13.57
N ILE A 58 14.33 7.45 -13.71
CA ILE A 58 13.09 6.89 -13.17
C ILE A 58 13.01 6.96 -11.62
N TYR A 59 14.13 7.24 -10.97
CA TYR A 59 14.23 7.34 -9.51
C TYR A 59 13.76 8.70 -8.98
N GLY A 60 13.52 9.67 -9.85
CA GLY A 60 13.05 11.02 -9.48
C GLY A 60 14.09 11.87 -8.72
N ILE A 61 15.35 11.47 -8.74
CA ILE A 61 16.45 12.16 -8.04
C ILE A 61 16.89 13.39 -8.85
N ASN A 62 16.98 14.56 -8.18
CA ASN A 62 17.39 15.82 -8.79
C ASN A 62 16.56 16.22 -10.02
N ILE A 63 15.29 15.82 -10.09
CA ILE A 63 14.39 16.28 -11.14
C ILE A 63 13.61 17.52 -10.69
N PRO A 64 13.38 18.49 -11.60
CA PRO A 64 12.59 19.67 -11.30
C PRO A 64 11.16 19.32 -10.87
N TYR A 65 10.59 20.12 -9.98
CA TYR A 65 9.19 20.00 -9.63
C TYR A 65 8.30 20.39 -10.80
N THR A 66 7.34 19.55 -11.13
CA THR A 66 6.37 19.79 -12.20
C THR A 66 4.94 19.64 -11.68
N SER A 67 4.00 20.33 -12.34
CA SER A 67 2.56 20.21 -12.05
C SER A 67 2.07 18.76 -12.22
N ASP A 68 2.54 18.09 -13.26
CA ASP A 68 2.11 16.76 -13.63
C ASP A 68 2.57 15.70 -12.64
N LEU A 69 3.84 15.73 -12.20
CA LEU A 69 4.32 14.86 -11.13
C LEU A 69 3.53 15.09 -9.84
N ARG A 70 3.32 16.37 -9.47
CA ARG A 70 2.52 16.71 -8.29
C ARG A 70 1.09 16.22 -8.39
N TYR A 71 0.49 16.29 -9.57
CA TYR A 71 -0.86 15.80 -9.82
C TYR A 71 -0.96 14.31 -9.56
N PHE A 72 -0.05 13.48 -10.12
CA PHE A 72 -0.09 12.04 -9.91
C PHE A 72 0.24 11.63 -8.46
N VAL A 73 1.14 12.33 -7.79
CA VAL A 73 1.38 12.13 -6.35
C VAL A 73 0.13 12.49 -5.52
N TYR A 74 -0.63 13.52 -5.93
CA TYR A 74 -1.89 13.88 -5.28
C TYR A 74 -2.98 12.81 -5.52
N ILE A 75 -3.11 12.28 -6.72
CA ILE A 75 -4.01 11.15 -7.00
C ILE A 75 -3.63 9.92 -6.17
N HIS A 76 -2.33 9.62 -6.07
CA HIS A 76 -1.83 8.55 -5.22
C HIS A 76 -2.18 8.78 -3.73
N TYR A 77 -2.05 10.01 -3.23
CA TYR A 77 -2.49 10.36 -1.88
C TYR A 77 -3.98 10.10 -1.68
N LEU A 78 -4.83 10.51 -2.62
CA LEU A 78 -6.28 10.28 -2.53
C LEU A 78 -6.62 8.78 -2.57
N SER A 79 -5.88 7.99 -3.35
CA SER A 79 -6.09 6.53 -3.39
C SER A 79 -5.93 5.87 -2.03
N LYS A 80 -5.10 6.43 -1.12
CA LYS A 80 -4.91 5.86 0.23
C LYS A 80 -6.17 5.94 1.11
N TYR A 81 -7.04 6.90 0.85
CA TYR A 81 -8.36 6.95 1.50
C TYR A 81 -9.36 5.98 0.85
N PHE A 82 -9.22 5.77 -0.45
CA PHE A 82 -10.00 4.74 -1.15
C PHE A 82 -9.64 3.33 -0.66
N ASP A 83 -8.38 3.09 -0.29
CA ASP A 83 -7.91 1.85 0.32
C ASP A 83 -8.57 1.54 1.70
N TYR A 84 -9.24 2.50 2.35
CA TYR A 84 -10.00 2.26 3.59
C TYR A 84 -11.18 1.29 3.39
N PHE A 85 -11.69 1.16 2.16
CA PHE A 85 -12.70 0.16 1.84
C PHE A 85 -12.22 -1.28 2.03
N ASP A 86 -10.91 -1.56 1.90
CA ASP A 86 -10.37 -2.89 2.23
C ASP A 86 -10.68 -3.25 3.69
N THR A 87 -10.43 -2.32 4.61
CA THR A 87 -10.74 -2.49 6.02
C THR A 87 -12.24 -2.65 6.26
N ALA A 88 -13.07 -1.84 5.61
CA ALA A 88 -14.52 -1.92 5.73
C ALA A 88 -15.04 -3.28 5.24
N PHE A 89 -14.56 -3.78 4.10
CA PHE A 89 -14.95 -5.11 3.58
C PHE A 89 -14.48 -6.25 4.48
N ILE A 90 -13.30 -6.16 5.10
CA ILE A 90 -12.82 -7.16 6.06
C ILE A 90 -13.81 -7.26 7.23
N ILE A 91 -14.21 -6.12 7.81
CA ILE A 91 -15.10 -6.07 8.98
C ILE A 91 -16.53 -6.51 8.60
N LEU A 92 -17.10 -5.96 7.53
CA LEU A 92 -18.47 -6.28 7.09
C LEU A 92 -18.64 -7.75 6.70
N ARG A 93 -17.57 -8.43 6.29
CA ARG A 93 -17.54 -9.88 6.01
C ARG A 93 -17.27 -10.73 7.24
N GLY A 94 -17.13 -10.15 8.43
CA GLY A 94 -16.82 -10.86 9.67
C GLY A 94 -15.45 -11.54 9.65
N LYS A 95 -14.47 -10.96 8.94
CA LYS A 95 -13.11 -11.51 8.76
C LYS A 95 -12.03 -10.77 9.56
N GLU A 96 -12.44 -9.89 10.48
CA GLU A 96 -11.51 -9.06 11.26
C GLU A 96 -10.48 -9.89 12.03
N LYS A 97 -10.88 -10.99 12.67
CA LYS A 97 -9.98 -11.86 13.45
C LYS A 97 -8.90 -12.53 12.58
N GLN A 98 -9.18 -12.78 11.30
CA GLN A 98 -8.27 -13.45 10.38
C GLN A 98 -7.45 -12.49 9.51
N GLN A 99 -8.01 -11.31 9.17
CA GLN A 99 -7.45 -10.44 8.13
C GLN A 99 -7.08 -9.04 8.63
N LEU A 100 -7.70 -8.52 9.71
CA LEU A 100 -7.38 -7.21 10.26
C LEU A 100 -6.15 -7.30 11.17
N SER A 101 -4.97 -7.40 10.56
CA SER A 101 -3.70 -7.48 11.29
C SER A 101 -3.23 -6.11 11.79
N TYR A 102 -2.33 -6.09 12.78
CA TYR A 102 -1.67 -4.87 13.23
C TYR A 102 -0.96 -4.14 12.08
N LEU A 103 -0.28 -4.89 11.20
CA LEU A 103 0.33 -4.36 9.98
C LEU A 103 -0.67 -3.60 9.10
N HIS A 104 -1.86 -4.19 8.86
CA HIS A 104 -2.91 -3.58 8.03
C HIS A 104 -3.38 -2.25 8.64
N VAL A 105 -3.70 -2.25 9.95
CA VAL A 105 -4.17 -1.05 10.65
C VAL A 105 -3.08 0.03 10.69
N TYR A 106 -1.84 -0.35 11.01
CA TYR A 106 -0.71 0.58 11.02
C TYR A 106 -0.50 1.23 9.65
N HIS A 107 -0.43 0.42 8.59
CA HIS A 107 -0.25 0.93 7.23
C HIS A 107 -1.37 1.91 6.83
N HIS A 108 -2.63 1.49 6.90
CA HIS A 108 -3.74 2.32 6.47
C HIS A 108 -3.93 3.59 7.32
N SER A 109 -3.64 3.55 8.61
CA SER A 109 -3.74 4.75 9.46
C SER A 109 -2.63 5.76 9.22
N THR A 110 -1.44 5.34 8.78
CA THR A 110 -0.25 6.21 8.69
C THR A 110 0.09 6.68 7.29
N ILE A 111 -0.13 5.85 6.26
CA ILE A 111 0.33 6.15 4.90
C ILE A 111 -0.30 7.42 4.32
N GLY A 112 -1.61 7.63 4.51
CA GLY A 112 -2.28 8.86 4.07
C GLY A 112 -1.78 10.11 4.79
N VAL A 113 -1.35 9.99 6.05
CA VAL A 113 -0.75 11.10 6.81
C VAL A 113 0.60 11.49 6.22
N ILE A 114 1.44 10.51 5.90
CA ILE A 114 2.79 10.74 5.33
C ILE A 114 2.67 11.42 3.97
N TRP A 115 1.86 10.89 3.05
CA TRP A 115 1.64 11.51 1.74
C TRP A 115 1.03 12.91 1.83
N GLY A 116 0.03 13.10 2.71
CA GLY A 116 -0.57 14.41 2.95
C GLY A 116 0.44 15.41 3.53
N PHE A 117 1.34 14.96 4.40
CA PHE A 117 2.42 15.79 4.94
C PHE A 117 3.42 16.22 3.85
N LEU A 118 3.87 15.30 3.00
CA LEU A 118 4.78 15.61 1.90
C LEU A 118 4.16 16.61 0.91
N LEU A 119 2.90 16.40 0.53
CA LEU A 119 2.14 17.31 -0.34
C LEU A 119 1.97 18.71 0.28
N TYR A 120 1.59 18.78 1.57
CA TYR A 120 1.42 20.02 2.31
C TYR A 120 2.73 20.81 2.38
N ARG A 121 3.86 20.13 2.53
CA ARG A 121 5.19 20.75 2.58
C ARG A 121 5.77 21.05 1.20
N GLY A 122 5.04 20.79 0.11
CA GLY A 122 5.47 21.04 -1.27
C GLY A 122 6.44 19.98 -1.84
N HIS A 123 6.67 18.88 -1.13
CA HIS A 123 7.59 17.82 -1.54
C HIS A 123 6.87 16.56 -2.08
N GLY A 124 5.60 16.67 -2.43
CA GLY A 124 4.86 15.64 -3.17
C GLY A 124 5.21 15.64 -4.66
N ASN A 125 6.50 15.53 -4.99
CA ASN A 125 7.07 15.65 -6.33
C ASN A 125 8.46 14.98 -6.32
N GLY A 126 9.20 15.05 -7.42
CA GLY A 126 10.56 14.55 -7.48
C GLY A 126 10.68 13.09 -7.05
N THR A 127 11.53 12.81 -6.07
CA THR A 127 11.79 11.47 -5.54
C THR A 127 10.55 10.75 -4.99
N ALA A 128 9.53 11.48 -4.55
CA ALA A 128 8.25 10.92 -4.12
C ALA A 128 7.51 10.19 -5.25
N ALA A 129 7.71 10.60 -6.51
CA ALA A 129 7.09 9.96 -7.66
C ALA A 129 7.55 8.51 -7.85
N PHE A 130 8.79 8.18 -7.51
CA PHE A 130 9.28 6.80 -7.53
C PHE A 130 8.52 5.89 -6.57
N GLY A 131 8.32 6.33 -5.33
CA GLY A 131 7.53 5.60 -4.34
C GLY A 131 6.08 5.40 -4.80
N CYS A 132 5.44 6.43 -5.37
CA CYS A 132 4.10 6.33 -5.94
C CYS A 132 4.05 5.33 -7.10
N PHE A 133 5.01 5.37 -8.01
CA PHE A 133 5.07 4.50 -9.18
C PHE A 133 5.18 3.03 -8.78
N ILE A 134 6.20 2.69 -7.99
CA ILE A 134 6.41 1.29 -7.59
C ILE A 134 5.26 0.75 -6.74
N ASN A 135 4.69 1.57 -5.85
CA ASN A 135 3.54 1.17 -5.05
C ASN A 135 2.29 0.93 -5.93
N SER A 136 2.06 1.76 -6.94
CA SER A 136 0.95 1.57 -7.87
C SER A 136 1.10 0.28 -8.70
N VAL A 137 2.32 -0.08 -9.12
CA VAL A 137 2.60 -1.37 -9.79
C VAL A 137 2.26 -2.55 -8.87
N ILE A 138 2.68 -2.50 -7.61
CA ILE A 138 2.40 -3.57 -6.65
C ILE A 138 0.90 -3.65 -6.31
N HIS A 139 0.22 -2.51 -6.18
CA HIS A 139 -1.23 -2.47 -5.97
C HIS A 139 -1.99 -3.04 -7.17
N LEU A 140 -1.57 -2.74 -8.39
CA LEU A 140 -2.14 -3.35 -9.60
C LEU A 140 -2.08 -4.88 -9.55
N ILE A 141 -0.93 -5.45 -9.19
CA ILE A 141 -0.75 -6.91 -9.02
C ILE A 141 -1.65 -7.44 -7.90
N MET A 142 -1.69 -6.75 -6.76
CA MET A 142 -2.44 -7.16 -5.58
C MET A 142 -3.96 -7.14 -5.84
N TYR A 143 -4.50 -6.06 -6.41
CA TYR A 143 -5.94 -5.97 -6.69
C TYR A 143 -6.38 -6.88 -7.84
N SER A 144 -5.50 -7.17 -8.81
CA SER A 144 -5.74 -8.21 -9.82
C SER A 144 -5.89 -9.59 -9.17
N HIS A 145 -5.04 -9.91 -8.20
CA HIS A 145 -5.21 -11.13 -7.41
C HIS A 145 -6.53 -11.13 -6.61
N TYR A 146 -6.90 -10.01 -5.98
CA TYR A 146 -8.15 -9.92 -5.22
C TYR A 146 -9.37 -10.05 -6.12
N LEU A 147 -9.33 -9.50 -7.34
CA LEU A 147 -10.37 -9.67 -8.34
C LEU A 147 -10.52 -11.14 -8.72
N CYS A 148 -9.43 -11.83 -9.07
CA CYS A 148 -9.44 -13.26 -9.40
C CYS A 148 -10.02 -14.12 -8.26
N THR A 149 -9.61 -13.86 -7.01
CA THR A 149 -10.16 -14.59 -5.85
C THR A 149 -11.63 -14.29 -5.59
N SER A 150 -12.09 -13.06 -5.85
CA SER A 150 -13.51 -12.67 -5.75
C SER A 150 -14.38 -13.35 -6.83
N LEU A 151 -13.80 -13.65 -7.98
CA LEU A 151 -14.44 -14.45 -9.04
C LEU A 151 -14.47 -15.95 -8.72
N GLY A 152 -13.76 -16.39 -7.68
CA GLY A 152 -13.72 -17.79 -7.25
C GLY A 152 -12.51 -18.58 -7.77
N TYR A 153 -11.60 -17.93 -8.49
CA TYR A 153 -10.36 -18.60 -8.92
C TYR A 153 -9.42 -18.84 -7.75
N ARG A 154 -8.95 -20.10 -7.59
CA ARG A 154 -7.87 -20.42 -6.65
C ARG A 154 -6.57 -19.86 -7.20
N ASN A 155 -5.95 -18.96 -6.44
CA ASN A 155 -4.69 -18.38 -6.86
C ASN A 155 -3.56 -18.84 -5.91
N PRO A 156 -2.62 -19.69 -6.37
CA PRO A 156 -1.51 -20.19 -5.59
C PRO A 156 -0.43 -19.11 -5.32
N PHE A 157 -0.53 -17.94 -5.97
CA PHE A 157 0.53 -16.92 -5.96
C PHE A 157 0.49 -15.98 -4.74
N LYS A 158 -0.40 -16.18 -3.76
CA LYS A 158 -0.50 -15.33 -2.56
C LYS A 158 0.86 -15.11 -1.87
N LYS A 159 1.66 -16.17 -1.71
CA LYS A 159 3.00 -16.09 -1.10
C LYS A 159 3.95 -15.19 -1.91
N TYR A 160 3.87 -15.24 -3.24
CA TYR A 160 4.68 -14.40 -4.13
C TYR A 160 4.27 -12.94 -4.08
N ILE A 161 2.97 -12.64 -3.98
CA ILE A 161 2.48 -11.26 -3.81
C ILE A 161 3.04 -10.65 -2.52
N THR A 162 3.05 -11.38 -1.41
CA THR A 162 3.66 -10.89 -0.18
C THR A 162 5.18 -10.69 -0.34
N ARG A 163 5.86 -11.53 -1.12
CA ARG A 163 7.29 -11.33 -1.44
C ARG A 163 7.54 -10.10 -2.30
N THR A 164 6.68 -9.81 -3.29
CA THR A 164 6.81 -8.59 -4.10
C THR A 164 6.57 -7.33 -3.27
N GLN A 165 5.65 -7.36 -2.31
CA GLN A 165 5.47 -6.27 -1.34
C GLN A 165 6.71 -6.06 -0.45
N LEU A 166 7.32 -7.14 0.05
CA LEU A 166 8.58 -7.05 0.79
C LEU A 166 9.71 -6.47 -0.07
N ALA A 167 9.83 -6.91 -1.32
CA ALA A 167 10.81 -6.39 -2.27
C ALA A 167 10.59 -4.90 -2.53
N GLN A 168 9.33 -4.44 -2.68
CA GLN A 168 9.01 -3.02 -2.79
C GLN A 168 9.56 -2.21 -1.61
N PHE A 169 9.30 -2.62 -0.37
CA PHE A 169 9.79 -1.88 0.80
C PHE A 169 11.31 -1.87 0.89
N ALA A 170 11.99 -2.97 0.52
CA ALA A 170 13.44 -3.03 0.47
C ALA A 170 14.01 -2.09 -0.61
N VAL A 171 13.41 -2.05 -1.80
CA VAL A 171 13.80 -1.14 -2.88
C VAL A 171 13.58 0.31 -2.50
N CYS A 172 12.42 0.66 -1.90
CA CYS A 172 12.14 2.01 -1.42
C CYS A 172 13.08 2.43 -0.28
N LEU A 173 13.49 1.51 0.58
CA LEU A 173 14.48 1.77 1.63
C LEU A 173 15.84 2.10 1.03
N ILE A 174 16.32 1.31 0.05
CA ILE A 174 17.57 1.58 -0.67
C ILE A 174 17.48 2.94 -1.39
N HIS A 175 16.36 3.22 -2.07
CA HIS A 175 16.11 4.50 -2.72
C HIS A 175 16.21 5.65 -1.73
N SER A 176 15.60 5.56 -0.55
CA SER A 176 15.69 6.60 0.49
C SER A 176 17.13 6.83 0.96
N LEU A 177 17.94 5.77 1.10
CA LEU A 177 19.38 5.90 1.43
C LEU A 177 20.15 6.63 0.33
N VAL A 178 19.91 6.30 -0.93
CA VAL A 178 20.53 6.97 -2.07
C VAL A 178 20.11 8.45 -2.10
N VAL A 179 18.83 8.75 -1.94
CA VAL A 179 18.30 10.12 -1.88
C VAL A 179 18.99 10.95 -0.78
N ILE A 180 19.21 10.38 0.41
CA ILE A 180 19.92 11.07 1.50
C ILE A 180 21.34 11.50 1.08
N CYS A 181 21.99 10.72 0.21
CA CYS A 181 23.37 10.95 -0.19
C CYS A 181 23.51 11.89 -1.40
N VAL A 182 22.56 11.84 -2.37
CA VAL A 182 22.78 12.45 -3.70
C VAL A 182 21.69 13.44 -4.13
N GLU A 183 20.63 13.61 -3.34
CA GLU A 183 19.52 14.51 -3.67
C GLU A 183 19.81 15.92 -3.15
N ASP A 184 19.74 16.92 -4.04
CA ASP A 184 20.03 18.31 -3.72
C ASP A 184 18.76 19.19 -3.66
N ILE A 185 17.65 18.77 -4.28
CA ILE A 185 16.41 19.56 -4.36
C ILE A 185 15.50 19.28 -3.15
N VAL A 186 15.38 18.00 -2.75
CA VAL A 186 14.53 17.59 -1.63
C VAL A 186 15.33 17.60 -0.33
N PRO A 187 14.92 18.37 0.70
CA PRO A 187 15.64 18.38 1.97
C PRO A 187 15.73 16.98 2.60
N ARG A 188 16.93 16.58 3.02
CA ARG A 188 17.27 15.24 3.56
C ARG A 188 16.31 14.74 4.65
N ARG A 189 15.72 15.65 5.45
CA ARG A 189 14.74 15.29 6.49
C ARG A 189 13.53 14.54 5.97
N TYR A 190 13.10 14.76 4.70
CA TYR A 190 11.96 14.04 4.12
C TYR A 190 12.37 12.64 3.69
N ALA A 191 13.56 12.47 3.15
CA ALA A 191 14.10 11.15 2.87
C ALA A 191 14.33 10.33 4.16
N LEU A 192 14.71 10.98 5.27
CA LEU A 192 14.81 10.33 6.59
C LEU A 192 13.44 9.86 7.10
N ILE A 193 12.36 10.65 6.93
CA ILE A 193 11.00 10.23 7.29
C ILE A 193 10.61 8.99 6.49
N GLU A 194 10.88 8.99 5.19
CA GLU A 194 10.61 7.84 4.33
C GLU A 194 11.44 6.63 4.74
N LEU A 195 12.74 6.79 5.00
CA LEU A 195 13.62 5.72 5.46
C LEU A 195 13.08 5.04 6.73
N VAL A 196 12.68 5.83 7.74
CA VAL A 196 12.11 5.30 8.98
C VAL A 196 10.79 4.56 8.70
N TYR A 197 9.95 5.12 7.83
CA TYR A 197 8.69 4.48 7.47
C TYR A 197 8.90 3.17 6.71
N GLN A 198 9.75 3.14 5.69
CA GLN A 198 10.06 1.93 4.92
C GLN A 198 10.69 0.85 5.80
N THR A 199 11.56 1.23 6.75
CA THR A 199 12.12 0.31 7.74
C THR A 199 11.02 -0.31 8.60
N SER A 200 10.09 0.50 9.12
CA SER A 200 8.98 0.01 9.94
C SER A 200 8.08 -0.97 9.16
N MET A 201 7.77 -0.65 7.90
CA MET A 201 6.98 -1.51 7.03
C MET A 201 7.71 -2.83 6.73
N LEU A 202 9.00 -2.77 6.42
CA LEU A 202 9.79 -3.96 6.14
C LEU A 202 9.83 -4.92 7.34
N VAL A 203 10.02 -4.39 8.56
CA VAL A 203 9.98 -5.18 9.79
C VAL A 203 8.61 -5.81 10.03
N LEU A 204 7.54 -5.03 9.90
CA LEU A 204 6.17 -5.52 10.12
C LEU A 204 5.76 -6.57 9.09
N PHE A 205 6.07 -6.34 7.80
CA PHE A 205 5.80 -7.30 6.72
C PHE A 205 6.64 -8.57 6.85
N SER A 206 7.91 -8.47 7.25
CA SER A 206 8.77 -9.65 7.49
C SER A 206 8.23 -10.50 8.63
N ASN A 207 7.75 -9.88 9.71
CA ASN A 207 7.10 -10.58 10.82
C ASN A 207 5.79 -11.24 10.38
N PHE A 208 4.97 -10.53 9.59
CA PHE A 208 3.75 -11.08 9.01
C PHE A 208 4.04 -12.28 8.10
N TYR A 209 5.02 -12.15 7.20
CA TYR A 209 5.43 -13.22 6.28
C TYR A 209 5.86 -14.47 7.04
N ARG A 210 6.74 -14.32 8.04
CA ARG A 210 7.19 -15.44 8.88
C ARG A 210 6.03 -16.14 9.57
N ARG A 211 5.12 -15.40 10.20
CA ARG A 211 3.95 -15.98 10.89
C ARG A 211 2.98 -16.68 9.94
N SER A 212 2.81 -16.16 8.71
CA SER A 212 1.82 -16.68 7.75
C SER A 212 2.32 -17.88 6.94
N TYR A 213 3.64 -18.03 6.76
CA TYR A 213 4.18 -19.01 5.81
C TYR A 213 5.25 -19.96 6.39
N SER A 214 5.90 -19.63 7.52
CA SER A 214 6.97 -20.46 8.08
C SER A 214 6.44 -21.75 8.72
N SER A 215 5.27 -21.71 9.34
CA SER A 215 4.63 -22.90 9.94
C SER A 215 4.15 -23.91 8.87
N SER A 216 3.65 -23.41 7.74
CA SER A 216 3.18 -24.28 6.65
C SER A 216 4.32 -25.00 5.90
N ASP A 217 5.50 -24.39 5.83
CA ASP A 217 6.67 -25.01 5.20
C ASP A 217 7.28 -26.10 6.12
N ALA A 218 7.18 -25.95 7.45
CA ALA A 218 7.60 -26.97 8.41
C ALA A 218 6.71 -28.22 8.38
N ASP A 219 5.37 -28.02 8.36
CA ASP A 219 4.40 -29.15 8.27
C ASP A 219 4.48 -29.90 6.94
N ALA A 220 4.79 -29.20 5.84
CA ALA A 220 4.96 -29.84 4.53
C ALA A 220 6.23 -30.68 4.45
N ASN A 221 7.29 -30.32 5.19
CA ASN A 221 8.54 -31.06 5.22
C ASN A 221 8.45 -32.31 6.11
N THR A 222 7.67 -32.23 7.20
CA THR A 222 7.43 -33.37 8.12
C THR A 222 6.56 -34.46 7.49
N LYS A 223 5.72 -34.10 6.49
CA LYS A 223 4.87 -35.05 5.75
C LYS A 223 5.58 -35.72 4.55
N ARG A 224 6.84 -35.39 4.27
CA ARG A 224 7.66 -35.93 3.18
C ARG A 224 8.76 -36.88 3.66
N ILE A 225 8.85 -37.07 4.98
CA ILE A 225 9.69 -38.09 5.65
C ILE A 225 8.77 -39.20 6.14
#